data_f46682953f0dd91af5516f2a1a72eb2f
#
_entry.id   f46682953f0dd91af5516f2a1a72eb2f
#
_cell.length_a   1.000
_cell.length_b   1.000
_cell.length_c   1.000
_cell.angle_alpha   90.00
_cell.angle_beta   90.00
_cell.angle_gamma   90.00
#
_symmetry.space_group_name_H-M   'P 1'
#
loop_
_entity.id
_entity.type
_entity.pdbx_description
1 polymer ?
#
loop_
_entity_poly.entity_id
_entity_poly.type
_entity_poly.pdbx_seq_one_letter_code
_entity_poly.pdbx_strand_id
1 'polypeptide(L)'
;MLGFGQRQTLLILMKAQLRFQLLFFLLFSGTTLLQAQIPQVPLEMEFADLTLKIHPQAQREIQLDVDALYRNAAYFKVKSERVNLYLPLVERELRNQNIPDEIKYLVIQESGLVPDAVSTSNAVGFWQFKQGTAEEVGLRVDGQVDERKSIVASSRGAAMYLKKHHGILNNWMTALVSYQMGLGGAKAYFGNQYAGQKVVNIDRNTHWYFKKYLAHKIAYQPSTAILTSSSARLSEVQIQGPTTFASLAKQFGVTETHLIEYNKWAVNGKVPAGSFTLFFVKGSGLSEGPVANTNPVAPTETAASKPAKTYKAANSFPKITGNTSKATQRKQILVNNLQGVQAAAASSPTAFSEEIGIREKRFIKLNDLPETEQIKAGAYYYTQRKRPSAEVETHVVEAGETLWSISQKYGIRLAALKSKNRIRKDAELRPGMVLNLKESRQRGTEIPMYSEPEALPTSTTQAATPAKVEQAPVQKVETQTSSYSFHTVGAGETLFSISKRYGMSVEELKQLNSLGSQNLITVGQKLRILNR
;
A
#
# COMPACT_ATOMS: atom_id res chain seq x y z
N MET A 1 -31.27 -79.19 -14.02
CA MET A 1 -32.30 -78.14 -14.20
C MET A 1 -32.55 -77.50 -12.82
N LEU A 2 -32.18 -76.30 -12.61
CA LEU A 2 -32.49 -75.60 -11.35
C LEU A 2 -33.97 -75.29 -11.28
N GLY A 3 -34.63 -75.69 -10.16
CA GLY A 3 -36.05 -75.52 -9.96
C GLY A 3 -36.53 -74.08 -9.98
N PHE A 4 -37.77 -73.82 -10.33
CA PHE A 4 -38.39 -72.53 -10.58
C PHE A 4 -38.17 -71.53 -9.40
N GLY A 5 -38.13 -71.98 -8.14
CA GLY A 5 -37.84 -71.17 -6.93
C GLY A 5 -36.42 -70.68 -6.85
N GLN A 6 -35.42 -71.43 -7.28
CA GLN A 6 -34.03 -71.05 -7.25
C GLN A 6 -33.71 -69.97 -8.29
N ARG A 7 -34.39 -69.92 -9.41
CA ARG A 7 -34.28 -68.89 -10.43
C ARG A 7 -34.85 -67.57 -9.97
N GLN A 8 -35.95 -67.56 -9.22
CA GLN A 8 -36.52 -66.34 -8.65
C GLN A 8 -35.61 -65.72 -7.56
N THR A 9 -35.04 -66.53 -6.68
CA THR A 9 -34.13 -66.10 -5.63
C THR A 9 -32.85 -65.52 -6.22
N LEU A 10 -32.28 -66.11 -7.27
CA LEU A 10 -31.10 -65.60 -7.97
C LEU A 10 -31.38 -64.27 -8.66
N LEU A 11 -32.58 -64.11 -9.26
CA LEU A 11 -32.98 -62.87 -9.91
C LEU A 11 -33.16 -61.67 -8.90
N ILE A 12 -33.69 -62.02 -7.71
CA ILE A 12 -33.84 -61.01 -6.61
C ILE A 12 -32.48 -60.58 -6.06
N LEU A 13 -31.58 -61.56 -5.87
CA LEU A 13 -30.21 -61.26 -5.41
C LEU A 13 -29.40 -60.40 -6.43
N MET A 14 -29.52 -60.76 -7.73
CA MET A 14 -28.89 -59.94 -8.79
C MET A 14 -29.46 -58.50 -8.87
N LYS A 15 -30.79 -58.37 -8.74
CA LYS A 15 -31.41 -57.01 -8.70
C LYS A 15 -31.04 -56.25 -7.45
N ALA A 16 -30.88 -56.90 -6.30
CA ALA A 16 -30.40 -56.27 -5.07
C ALA A 16 -28.92 -55.83 -5.20
N GLN A 17 -28.07 -56.69 -5.79
CA GLN A 17 -26.65 -56.37 -6.01
C GLN A 17 -26.46 -55.26 -7.04
N LEU A 18 -27.28 -55.22 -8.11
CA LEU A 18 -27.27 -54.13 -9.09
C LEU A 18 -27.74 -52.79 -8.50
N ARG A 19 -28.77 -52.85 -7.63
CA ARG A 19 -29.24 -51.66 -6.89
C ARG A 19 -28.19 -51.15 -5.89
N PHE A 20 -27.47 -52.05 -5.22
CA PHE A 20 -26.40 -51.69 -4.30
C PHE A 20 -25.20 -51.10 -5.04
N GLN A 21 -24.83 -51.63 -6.21
CA GLN A 21 -23.79 -51.06 -7.06
C GLN A 21 -24.19 -49.69 -7.64
N LEU A 22 -25.45 -49.51 -8.05
CA LEU A 22 -25.95 -48.21 -8.51
C LEU A 22 -25.99 -47.17 -7.38
N LEU A 23 -26.37 -47.56 -6.14
CA LEU A 23 -26.36 -46.69 -4.98
C LEU A 23 -24.92 -46.31 -4.55
N PHE A 24 -23.98 -47.26 -4.66
CA PHE A 24 -22.57 -47.02 -4.37
C PHE A 24 -21.93 -46.09 -5.41
N PHE A 25 -22.32 -46.21 -6.69
CA PHE A 25 -21.87 -45.31 -7.76
C PHE A 25 -22.48 -43.90 -7.63
N LEU A 26 -23.71 -43.75 -7.13
CA LEU A 26 -24.36 -42.47 -6.85
C LEU A 26 -23.84 -41.80 -5.59
N LEU A 27 -23.34 -42.56 -4.61
CA LEU A 27 -22.72 -42.01 -3.40
C LEU A 27 -21.24 -41.57 -3.62
N PHE A 28 -20.58 -42.08 -4.69
CA PHE A 28 -19.21 -41.71 -5.03
C PHE A 28 -19.13 -40.60 -6.10
N SER A 29 -20.26 -40.23 -6.71
CA SER A 29 -20.33 -39.17 -7.73
C SER A 29 -20.81 -37.86 -7.14
N GLY A 30 -20.03 -37.25 -6.23
CA GLY A 30 -20.46 -35.93 -5.86
C GLY A 30 -19.85 -35.27 -4.65
N THR A 31 -18.57 -35.25 -4.52
CA THR A 31 -17.88 -34.09 -3.94
C THR A 31 -16.54 -33.91 -4.65
N THR A 32 -16.59 -33.63 -5.94
CA THR A 32 -15.50 -32.85 -6.50
C THR A 32 -15.60 -31.48 -5.80
N LEU A 33 -14.86 -31.34 -4.71
CA LEU A 33 -14.46 -30.02 -4.24
C LEU A 33 -13.95 -29.30 -5.48
N LEU A 34 -14.69 -28.30 -5.96
CA LEU A 34 -14.28 -27.41 -7.05
C LEU A 34 -13.10 -26.63 -6.49
N GLN A 35 -11.93 -27.27 -6.47
CA GLN A 35 -10.68 -26.61 -6.18
C GLN A 35 -10.49 -25.68 -7.36
N ALA A 36 -10.60 -24.38 -7.15
CA ALA A 36 -10.45 -23.39 -8.19
C ALA A 36 -9.13 -23.66 -8.92
N GLN A 37 -9.23 -24.17 -10.14
CA GLN A 37 -8.07 -24.54 -10.95
C GLN A 37 -7.30 -23.25 -11.26
N ILE A 38 -6.00 -23.25 -11.00
CA ILE A 38 -5.14 -22.10 -11.34
C ILE A 38 -5.22 -21.88 -12.87
N PRO A 39 -5.59 -20.67 -13.32
CA PRO A 39 -5.71 -20.38 -14.74
C PRO A 39 -4.37 -20.58 -15.47
N GLN A 40 -4.43 -21.16 -16.66
CA GLN A 40 -3.27 -21.35 -17.50
C GLN A 40 -3.11 -20.16 -18.46
N VAL A 41 -1.87 -19.69 -18.62
CA VAL A 41 -1.53 -18.63 -19.55
C VAL A 41 -1.66 -19.15 -20.97
N PRO A 42 -2.52 -18.57 -21.84
CA PRO A 42 -2.65 -19.00 -23.23
C PRO A 42 -1.45 -18.57 -24.07
N LEU A 43 -1.25 -19.17 -25.24
CA LEU A 43 -0.23 -18.75 -26.21
C LEU A 43 -0.66 -17.54 -27.04
N GLU A 44 -1.96 -17.23 -27.06
CA GLU A 44 -2.52 -16.06 -27.70
C GLU A 44 -3.66 -15.50 -26.86
N MET A 45 -3.76 -14.18 -26.78
CA MET A 45 -4.84 -13.52 -26.05
C MET A 45 -5.03 -12.08 -26.53
N GLU A 46 -6.24 -11.55 -26.33
CA GLU A 46 -6.58 -10.16 -26.59
C GLU A 46 -6.24 -9.26 -25.39
N PHE A 47 -5.77 -8.05 -25.70
CA PHE A 47 -5.55 -6.99 -24.74
C PHE A 47 -5.84 -5.63 -25.39
N ALA A 48 -6.88 -4.95 -24.94
CA ALA A 48 -7.34 -3.71 -25.55
C ALA A 48 -7.67 -3.93 -27.06
N ASP A 49 -6.95 -3.27 -27.92
CA ASP A 49 -7.06 -3.42 -29.38
C ASP A 49 -5.90 -4.22 -30.00
N LEU A 50 -5.19 -5.00 -29.16
CA LEU A 50 -4.01 -5.75 -29.54
C LEU A 50 -4.25 -7.25 -29.42
N THR A 51 -3.79 -8.01 -30.43
CA THR A 51 -3.62 -9.46 -30.34
C THR A 51 -2.21 -9.76 -29.86
N LEU A 52 -2.09 -10.40 -28.68
CA LEU A 52 -0.81 -10.77 -28.07
C LEU A 52 -0.47 -12.23 -28.44
N LYS A 53 0.67 -12.44 -29.11
CA LYS A 53 1.25 -13.77 -29.37
C LYS A 53 2.33 -14.06 -28.35
N ILE A 54 2.09 -15.01 -27.46
CA ILE A 54 2.94 -15.26 -26.28
C ILE A 54 3.89 -16.42 -26.59
N HIS A 55 5.18 -16.11 -26.64
CA HIS A 55 6.21 -17.12 -26.82
C HIS A 55 6.24 -18.09 -25.61
N PRO A 56 6.47 -19.41 -25.80
CA PRO A 56 6.45 -20.40 -24.71
C PRO A 56 7.36 -20.07 -23.51
N GLN A 57 8.46 -19.35 -23.71
CA GLN A 57 9.30 -18.92 -22.60
C GLN A 57 8.62 -17.81 -21.79
N ALA A 58 8.06 -16.79 -22.43
CA ALA A 58 7.32 -15.74 -21.75
C ALA A 58 6.05 -16.29 -21.05
N GLN A 59 5.39 -17.26 -21.69
CA GLN A 59 4.25 -17.98 -21.10
C GLN A 59 4.64 -18.59 -19.74
N ARG A 60 5.78 -19.30 -19.68
CA ARG A 60 6.26 -19.88 -18.40
C ARG A 60 6.57 -18.80 -17.35
N GLU A 61 7.19 -17.69 -17.76
CA GLU A 61 7.48 -16.58 -16.83
C GLU A 61 6.19 -15.97 -16.26
N ILE A 62 5.19 -15.73 -17.11
CA ILE A 62 3.88 -15.20 -16.70
C ILE A 62 3.15 -16.22 -15.82
N GLN A 63 3.22 -17.54 -16.15
CA GLN A 63 2.60 -18.59 -15.35
C GLN A 63 3.17 -18.64 -13.94
N LEU A 64 4.49 -18.49 -13.77
CA LEU A 64 5.11 -18.42 -12.43
C LEU A 64 4.55 -17.27 -11.59
N ASP A 65 4.28 -16.13 -12.20
CA ASP A 65 3.63 -15.01 -11.52
C ASP A 65 2.16 -15.31 -11.18
N VAL A 66 1.41 -15.95 -12.08
CA VAL A 66 0.04 -16.43 -11.80
C VAL A 66 0.05 -17.41 -10.63
N ASP A 67 0.90 -18.43 -10.66
CA ASP A 67 1.02 -19.43 -9.58
C ASP A 67 1.38 -18.77 -8.25
N ALA A 68 2.25 -17.76 -8.27
CA ALA A 68 2.63 -17.01 -7.08
C ALA A 68 1.44 -16.25 -6.46
N LEU A 69 0.52 -15.72 -7.27
CA LEU A 69 -0.70 -15.06 -6.79
C LEU A 69 -1.63 -16.04 -6.07
N TYR A 70 -1.74 -17.29 -6.55
CA TYR A 70 -2.58 -18.33 -5.95
C TYR A 70 -1.93 -19.07 -4.78
N ARG A 71 -0.60 -18.96 -4.58
CA ARG A 71 0.16 -19.71 -3.56
C ARG A 71 -0.42 -19.55 -2.15
N ASN A 72 -0.91 -18.39 -1.79
CA ASN A 72 -1.59 -18.14 -0.53
C ASN A 72 -3.09 -17.93 -0.77
N ALA A 73 -3.87 -19.00 -0.64
CA ALA A 73 -5.31 -18.96 -0.90
C ALA A 73 -6.07 -17.95 -0.02
N ALA A 74 -5.68 -17.77 1.24
CA ALA A 74 -6.31 -16.80 2.13
C ALA A 74 -6.05 -15.37 1.66
N TYR A 75 -4.81 -15.05 1.27
CA TYR A 75 -4.46 -13.75 0.73
C TYR A 75 -5.12 -13.49 -0.62
N PHE A 76 -5.15 -14.49 -1.51
CA PHE A 76 -5.85 -14.39 -2.78
C PHE A 76 -7.34 -14.10 -2.59
N LYS A 77 -7.99 -14.79 -1.63
CA LYS A 77 -9.40 -14.56 -1.29
C LYS A 77 -9.65 -13.11 -0.84
N VAL A 78 -8.86 -12.60 0.12
CA VAL A 78 -9.00 -11.22 0.60
C VAL A 78 -8.80 -10.20 -0.53
N LYS A 79 -7.84 -10.44 -1.42
CA LYS A 79 -7.63 -9.57 -2.58
C LYS A 79 -8.79 -9.66 -3.57
N SER A 80 -9.34 -10.85 -3.80
CA SER A 80 -10.49 -11.07 -4.66
C SER A 80 -11.77 -10.42 -4.12
N GLU A 81 -11.96 -10.38 -2.81
CA GLU A 81 -13.07 -9.65 -2.18
C GLU A 81 -12.97 -8.14 -2.46
N ARG A 82 -11.77 -7.57 -2.39
CA ARG A 82 -11.53 -6.17 -2.80
C ARG A 82 -11.74 -5.94 -4.30
N VAL A 83 -11.32 -6.89 -5.14
CA VAL A 83 -11.58 -6.86 -6.59
C VAL A 83 -13.08 -6.76 -6.85
N ASN A 84 -13.89 -7.61 -6.24
CA ASN A 84 -15.34 -7.59 -6.41
C ASN A 84 -15.98 -6.30 -5.91
N LEU A 85 -15.43 -5.72 -4.84
CA LEU A 85 -15.98 -4.50 -4.23
C LEU A 85 -15.67 -3.24 -5.05
N TYR A 86 -14.44 -3.11 -5.55
CA TYR A 86 -13.96 -1.86 -6.14
C TYR A 86 -13.88 -1.87 -7.67
N LEU A 87 -13.70 -3.04 -8.29
CA LEU A 87 -13.45 -3.10 -9.73
C LEU A 87 -14.60 -2.56 -10.58
N PRO A 88 -15.89 -2.72 -10.21
CA PRO A 88 -17.00 -2.10 -10.96
C PRO A 88 -16.92 -0.57 -11.04
N LEU A 89 -16.39 0.09 -9.99
CA LEU A 89 -16.17 1.53 -9.99
C LEU A 89 -15.00 1.93 -10.89
N VAL A 90 -13.95 1.13 -10.87
CA VAL A 90 -12.79 1.32 -11.77
C VAL A 90 -13.24 1.20 -13.24
N GLU A 91 -13.97 0.13 -13.59
CA GLU A 91 -14.51 -0.09 -14.94
C GLU A 91 -15.35 1.09 -15.41
N ARG A 92 -16.23 1.62 -14.56
CA ARG A 92 -17.04 2.78 -14.87
C ARG A 92 -16.18 4.01 -15.21
N GLU A 93 -15.18 4.32 -14.40
CA GLU A 93 -14.32 5.49 -14.63
C GLU A 93 -13.43 5.34 -15.87
N LEU A 94 -12.92 4.13 -16.16
CA LEU A 94 -12.20 3.84 -17.40
C LEU A 94 -13.11 4.03 -18.63
N ARG A 95 -14.32 3.48 -18.59
CA ARG A 95 -15.31 3.59 -19.66
C ARG A 95 -15.72 5.04 -19.92
N ASN A 96 -15.92 5.83 -18.87
CA ASN A 96 -16.24 7.26 -18.97
C ASN A 96 -15.14 8.07 -19.70
N GLN A 97 -13.90 7.57 -19.69
CA GLN A 97 -12.77 8.17 -20.38
C GLN A 97 -12.44 7.50 -21.74
N ASN A 98 -13.27 6.53 -22.18
CA ASN A 98 -13.02 5.69 -23.38
C ASN A 98 -11.68 4.94 -23.30
N ILE A 99 -11.37 4.35 -22.15
CA ILE A 99 -10.20 3.49 -21.93
C ILE A 99 -10.66 2.03 -21.97
N PRO A 100 -9.88 1.12 -22.60
CA PRO A 100 -10.21 -0.30 -22.64
C PRO A 100 -10.40 -0.90 -21.25
N ASP A 101 -11.44 -1.71 -21.10
CA ASP A 101 -11.84 -2.30 -19.82
C ASP A 101 -10.73 -3.15 -19.19
N GLU A 102 -9.88 -3.79 -19.98
CA GLU A 102 -8.79 -4.62 -19.50
C GLU A 102 -7.78 -3.84 -18.65
N ILE A 103 -7.64 -2.54 -18.86
CA ILE A 103 -6.74 -1.68 -18.08
C ILE A 103 -7.06 -1.74 -16.57
N LYS A 104 -8.27 -2.11 -16.20
CA LYS A 104 -8.69 -2.28 -14.79
C LYS A 104 -7.79 -3.18 -13.94
N TYR A 105 -7.18 -4.20 -14.55
CA TYR A 105 -6.30 -5.12 -13.80
C TYR A 105 -4.99 -4.46 -13.36
N LEU A 106 -4.65 -3.30 -13.89
CA LEU A 106 -3.47 -2.54 -13.47
C LEU A 106 -3.58 -2.07 -12.01
N VAL A 107 -4.74 -1.64 -11.56
CA VAL A 107 -4.94 -1.21 -10.16
C VAL A 107 -4.70 -2.35 -9.17
N ILE A 108 -4.94 -3.61 -9.60
CA ILE A 108 -4.66 -4.79 -8.77
C ILE A 108 -3.14 -5.00 -8.64
N GLN A 109 -2.39 -4.76 -9.71
CA GLN A 109 -0.93 -4.83 -9.68
C GLN A 109 -0.33 -3.72 -8.81
N GLU A 110 -0.86 -2.50 -8.87
CA GLU A 110 -0.33 -1.34 -8.16
C GLU A 110 -0.49 -1.46 -6.65
N SER A 111 -1.68 -1.71 -6.16
CA SER A 111 -1.96 -1.70 -4.72
C SER A 111 -2.69 -2.94 -4.19
N GLY A 112 -3.18 -3.82 -5.08
CA GLY A 112 -4.15 -4.87 -4.71
C GLY A 112 -5.45 -4.27 -4.18
N LEU A 113 -5.81 -3.07 -4.66
CA LEU A 113 -7.00 -2.31 -4.25
C LEU A 113 -7.00 -1.94 -2.76
N VAL A 114 -5.82 -1.63 -2.21
CA VAL A 114 -5.66 -1.07 -0.86
C VAL A 114 -5.70 0.46 -0.95
N PRO A 115 -6.70 1.12 -0.31
CA PRO A 115 -6.96 2.56 -0.50
C PRO A 115 -5.84 3.48 0.01
N ASP A 116 -5.11 3.07 1.04
CA ASP A 116 -4.05 3.83 1.69
C ASP A 116 -2.67 3.19 1.54
N ALA A 117 -2.50 2.33 0.54
CA ALA A 117 -1.19 1.75 0.22
C ALA A 117 -0.14 2.85 -0.04
N VAL A 118 1.04 2.71 0.54
CA VAL A 118 2.17 3.61 0.33
C VAL A 118 3.39 2.80 -0.09
N SER A 119 3.98 3.15 -1.23
CA SER A 119 5.20 2.51 -1.71
C SER A 119 6.46 3.12 -1.09
N THR A 120 7.59 2.42 -1.22
CA THR A 120 8.91 2.93 -0.79
C THR A 120 9.33 4.21 -1.51
N SER A 121 8.72 4.53 -2.66
CA SER A 121 8.96 5.76 -3.42
C SER A 121 7.86 6.81 -3.23
N ASN A 122 7.10 6.71 -2.13
CA ASN A 122 6.02 7.63 -1.74
C ASN A 122 4.88 7.74 -2.78
N ALA A 123 4.64 6.68 -3.55
CA ALA A 123 3.41 6.56 -4.31
C ALA A 123 2.28 6.08 -3.38
N VAL A 124 1.08 6.65 -3.52
CA VAL A 124 -0.02 6.48 -2.56
C VAL A 124 -1.30 6.06 -3.26
N GLY A 125 -2.10 5.26 -2.54
CA GLY A 125 -3.48 4.96 -2.86
C GLY A 125 -3.68 3.84 -3.84
N PHE A 126 -4.89 3.70 -4.34
CA PHE A 126 -5.31 2.62 -5.21
C PHE A 126 -4.40 2.45 -6.46
N TRP A 127 -4.08 3.55 -7.11
CA TRP A 127 -3.33 3.61 -8.35
C TRP A 127 -1.86 3.99 -8.16
N GLN A 128 -1.39 4.05 -6.91
CA GLN A 128 0.01 4.35 -6.57
C GLN A 128 0.54 5.63 -7.25
N PHE A 129 -0.23 6.70 -7.18
CA PHE A 129 0.21 8.00 -7.71
C PHE A 129 1.26 8.64 -6.80
N LYS A 130 2.32 9.16 -7.40
CA LYS A 130 3.14 10.20 -6.77
C LYS A 130 2.35 11.50 -6.74
N GLN A 131 2.63 12.36 -5.75
CA GLN A 131 1.87 13.61 -5.58
C GLN A 131 1.84 14.45 -6.86
N GLY A 132 3.01 14.77 -7.44
CA GLY A 132 3.05 15.60 -8.66
C GLY A 132 2.31 14.98 -9.86
N THR A 133 2.32 13.63 -10.00
CA THR A 133 1.53 12.97 -11.06
C THR A 133 0.04 13.00 -10.75
N ALA A 134 -0.35 12.92 -9.48
CA ALA A 134 -1.75 13.08 -9.06
C ALA A 134 -2.27 14.49 -9.37
N GLU A 135 -1.49 15.51 -9.05
CA GLU A 135 -1.80 16.91 -9.34
C GLU A 135 -1.86 17.19 -10.86
N GLU A 136 -0.97 16.56 -11.65
CA GLU A 136 -0.97 16.66 -13.12
C GLU A 136 -2.29 16.18 -13.74
N VAL A 137 -2.94 15.17 -13.14
CA VAL A 137 -4.22 14.64 -13.61
C VAL A 137 -5.42 15.22 -12.83
N GLY A 138 -5.20 16.32 -12.09
CA GLY A 138 -6.25 17.09 -11.42
C GLY A 138 -6.76 16.50 -10.12
N LEU A 139 -6.02 15.59 -9.49
CA LEU A 139 -6.37 15.07 -8.16
C LEU A 139 -5.96 16.08 -7.07
N ARG A 140 -6.85 16.31 -6.13
CA ARG A 140 -6.56 17.10 -4.94
C ARG A 140 -5.72 16.29 -3.94
N VAL A 141 -4.57 16.83 -3.55
CA VAL A 141 -3.67 16.23 -2.55
C VAL A 141 -3.17 17.32 -1.62
N ASP A 142 -3.83 17.46 -0.47
CA ASP A 142 -3.47 18.48 0.54
C ASP A 142 -3.62 17.93 1.97
N GLY A 143 -3.51 18.80 2.98
CA GLY A 143 -3.67 18.42 4.38
C GLY A 143 -5.09 18.03 4.81
N GLN A 144 -6.10 18.21 3.96
CA GLN A 144 -7.50 17.87 4.25
C GLN A 144 -8.02 16.72 3.38
N VAL A 145 -7.52 16.62 2.13
CA VAL A 145 -7.99 15.65 1.13
C VAL A 145 -6.82 15.02 0.41
N ASP A 146 -6.84 13.70 0.26
CA ASP A 146 -5.91 12.96 -0.57
C ASP A 146 -6.70 12.06 -1.54
N GLU A 147 -7.05 12.59 -2.73
CA GLU A 147 -7.87 11.89 -3.71
C GLU A 147 -7.19 10.69 -4.37
N ARG A 148 -5.88 10.48 -4.15
CA ARG A 148 -5.20 9.23 -4.52
C ARG A 148 -5.79 8.03 -3.79
N LYS A 149 -6.43 8.27 -2.64
CA LYS A 149 -7.11 7.28 -1.79
C LYS A 149 -8.62 7.16 -2.07
N SER A 150 -9.15 7.93 -3.02
CA SER A 150 -10.51 7.80 -3.54
C SER A 150 -10.50 6.90 -4.78
N ILE A 151 -11.26 5.79 -4.74
CA ILE A 151 -11.28 4.84 -5.87
C ILE A 151 -11.77 5.50 -7.16
N VAL A 152 -12.79 6.34 -7.09
CA VAL A 152 -13.37 7.01 -8.26
C VAL A 152 -12.46 8.10 -8.78
N ALA A 153 -12.03 9.04 -7.91
CA ALA A 153 -11.16 10.13 -8.34
C ALA A 153 -9.83 9.60 -8.90
N SER A 154 -9.16 8.67 -8.20
CA SER A 154 -7.89 8.13 -8.66
C SER A 154 -8.01 7.28 -9.92
N SER A 155 -9.13 6.55 -10.12
CA SER A 155 -9.37 5.81 -11.37
C SER A 155 -9.60 6.73 -12.55
N ARG A 156 -10.30 7.84 -12.35
CA ARG A 156 -10.44 8.90 -13.37
C ARG A 156 -9.09 9.50 -13.73
N GLY A 157 -8.28 9.84 -12.73
CA GLY A 157 -6.93 10.35 -12.94
C GLY A 157 -6.05 9.36 -13.71
N ALA A 158 -6.08 8.06 -13.36
CA ALA A 158 -5.33 7.02 -14.05
C ALA A 158 -5.77 6.86 -15.50
N ALA A 159 -7.08 6.91 -15.76
CA ALA A 159 -7.63 6.87 -17.11
C ALA A 159 -7.15 8.05 -17.96
N MET A 160 -7.17 9.27 -17.42
CA MET A 160 -6.67 10.47 -18.12
C MET A 160 -5.17 10.37 -18.40
N TYR A 161 -4.38 9.90 -17.44
CA TYR A 161 -2.95 9.71 -17.59
C TYR A 161 -2.62 8.70 -18.70
N LEU A 162 -3.25 7.54 -18.68
CA LEU A 162 -3.06 6.49 -19.69
C LEU A 162 -3.56 6.91 -21.07
N LYS A 163 -4.70 7.64 -21.14
CA LYS A 163 -5.21 8.20 -22.40
C LYS A 163 -4.20 9.14 -23.06
N LYS A 164 -3.62 10.06 -22.27
CA LYS A 164 -2.57 10.98 -22.74
C LYS A 164 -1.37 10.21 -23.26
N HIS A 165 -0.92 9.19 -22.53
CA HIS A 165 0.24 8.39 -22.92
C HIS A 165 -0.04 7.54 -24.17
N HIS A 166 -1.22 6.92 -24.27
CA HIS A 166 -1.62 6.18 -25.46
C HIS A 166 -1.70 7.08 -26.70
N GLY A 167 -2.27 8.28 -26.59
CA GLY A 167 -2.32 9.23 -27.69
C GLY A 167 -0.95 9.61 -28.25
N ILE A 168 0.11 9.50 -27.44
CA ILE A 168 1.49 9.79 -27.85
C ILE A 168 2.24 8.54 -28.32
N LEU A 169 2.06 7.41 -27.63
CA LEU A 169 2.79 6.16 -27.91
C LEU A 169 2.10 5.28 -28.96
N ASN A 170 0.83 5.56 -29.24
CA ASN A 170 -0.03 4.87 -30.20
C ASN A 170 -0.01 3.34 -30.06
N ASN A 171 0.04 2.83 -28.83
CA ASN A 171 -0.03 1.40 -28.52
C ASN A 171 -0.34 1.20 -27.02
N TRP A 172 -1.33 0.38 -26.69
CA TRP A 172 -1.76 0.20 -25.30
C TRP A 172 -0.76 -0.55 -24.42
N MET A 173 0.05 -1.47 -24.97
CA MET A 173 1.12 -2.12 -24.21
C MET A 173 2.15 -1.10 -23.74
N THR A 174 2.63 -0.26 -24.64
CA THR A 174 3.64 0.76 -24.31
C THR A 174 3.06 1.85 -23.40
N ALA A 175 1.79 2.22 -23.60
CA ALA A 175 1.07 3.14 -22.71
C ALA A 175 0.94 2.57 -21.30
N LEU A 176 0.63 1.29 -21.15
CA LEU A 176 0.55 0.64 -19.84
C LEU A 176 1.94 0.60 -19.17
N VAL A 177 2.99 0.24 -19.88
CA VAL A 177 4.36 0.23 -19.31
C VAL A 177 4.82 1.64 -18.94
N SER A 178 4.40 2.67 -19.68
CA SER A 178 4.70 4.06 -19.36
C SER A 178 4.10 4.53 -18.01
N TYR A 179 3.10 3.82 -17.49
CA TYR A 179 2.57 4.09 -16.15
C TYR A 179 3.66 3.98 -15.07
N GLN A 180 4.50 2.97 -15.18
CA GLN A 180 5.58 2.71 -14.23
C GLN A 180 6.81 3.61 -14.45
N MET A 181 7.24 3.81 -15.71
CA MET A 181 8.50 4.49 -16.03
C MET A 181 8.33 5.94 -16.48
N GLY A 182 7.10 6.43 -16.55
CA GLY A 182 6.77 7.73 -17.13
C GLY A 182 6.85 7.77 -18.66
N LEU A 183 6.24 8.78 -19.27
CA LEU A 183 6.20 8.93 -20.72
C LEU A 183 7.60 9.07 -21.35
N GLY A 184 8.48 9.85 -20.71
CA GLY A 184 9.85 10.02 -21.19
C GLY A 184 10.65 8.73 -21.18
N GLY A 185 10.53 7.95 -20.10
CA GLY A 185 11.15 6.63 -19.99
C GLY A 185 10.64 5.66 -21.05
N ALA A 186 9.32 5.64 -21.29
CA ALA A 186 8.73 4.77 -22.32
C ALA A 186 9.17 5.15 -23.74
N LYS A 187 9.23 6.45 -24.05
CA LYS A 187 9.77 6.92 -25.33
C LYS A 187 11.23 6.51 -25.53
N ALA A 188 12.05 6.64 -24.50
CA ALA A 188 13.45 6.24 -24.57
C ALA A 188 13.63 4.73 -24.71
N TYR A 189 12.78 3.94 -24.02
CA TYR A 189 12.86 2.48 -24.04
C TYR A 189 12.31 1.85 -25.30
N PHE A 190 11.15 2.28 -25.79
CA PHE A 190 10.45 1.67 -26.91
C PHE A 190 10.69 2.38 -28.25
N GLY A 191 11.05 3.65 -28.25
CA GLY A 191 11.02 4.45 -29.46
C GLY A 191 9.63 4.39 -30.11
N ASN A 192 9.61 4.10 -31.42
CA ASN A 192 8.40 3.90 -32.20
C ASN A 192 8.14 2.41 -32.53
N GLN A 193 8.86 1.48 -31.88
CA GLN A 193 8.85 0.05 -32.22
C GLN A 193 7.44 -0.55 -32.28
N TYR A 194 6.55 -0.15 -31.40
CA TYR A 194 5.20 -0.72 -31.31
C TYR A 194 4.09 0.22 -31.75
N ALA A 195 4.42 1.44 -32.18
CA ALA A 195 3.44 2.44 -32.58
C ALA A 195 2.54 1.95 -33.73
N GLY A 196 1.23 1.92 -33.48
CA GLY A 196 0.22 1.47 -34.45
C GLY A 196 0.15 -0.04 -34.71
N GLN A 197 1.04 -0.85 -34.12
CA GLN A 197 0.96 -2.30 -34.25
C GLN A 197 -0.29 -2.83 -33.54
N LYS A 198 -0.96 -3.81 -34.19
CA LYS A 198 -2.13 -4.51 -33.63
C LYS A 198 -1.79 -5.93 -33.17
N VAL A 199 -0.70 -6.50 -33.66
CA VAL A 199 -0.19 -7.80 -33.21
C VAL A 199 1.15 -7.59 -32.51
N VAL A 200 1.26 -8.02 -31.26
CA VAL A 200 2.46 -7.85 -30.45
C VAL A 200 2.97 -9.22 -29.98
N ASN A 201 4.22 -9.51 -30.28
CA ASN A 201 4.87 -10.71 -29.77
C ASN A 201 5.39 -10.48 -28.36
N ILE A 202 4.94 -11.31 -27.42
CA ILE A 202 5.35 -11.29 -26.02
C ILE A 202 6.42 -12.36 -25.84
N ASP A 203 7.64 -11.94 -25.59
CA ASP A 203 8.81 -12.80 -25.44
C ASP A 203 9.57 -12.52 -24.12
N ARG A 204 10.75 -13.11 -23.95
CA ARG A 204 11.60 -12.89 -22.78
C ARG A 204 12.02 -11.42 -22.61
N ASN A 205 12.16 -10.66 -23.73
CA ASN A 205 12.61 -9.27 -23.73
C ASN A 205 11.46 -8.29 -23.47
N THR A 206 10.21 -8.75 -23.58
CA THR A 206 9.05 -7.93 -23.23
C THR A 206 9.18 -7.42 -21.80
N HIS A 207 8.91 -6.14 -21.61
CA HIS A 207 9.11 -5.46 -20.33
C HIS A 207 8.38 -6.20 -19.19
N TRP A 208 9.08 -6.47 -18.10
CA TRP A 208 8.61 -7.26 -16.97
C TRP A 208 7.28 -6.75 -16.38
N TYR A 209 7.07 -5.44 -16.39
CA TYR A 209 5.87 -4.80 -15.84
C TYR A 209 4.61 -5.21 -16.63
N PHE A 210 4.71 -5.34 -17.95
CA PHE A 210 3.61 -5.82 -18.78
C PHE A 210 3.36 -7.31 -18.58
N LYS A 211 4.40 -8.14 -18.50
CA LYS A 211 4.25 -9.57 -18.20
C LYS A 211 3.56 -9.78 -16.84
N LYS A 212 3.94 -8.99 -15.84
CA LYS A 212 3.30 -9.01 -14.52
C LYS A 212 1.84 -8.54 -14.56
N TYR A 213 1.54 -7.52 -15.38
CA TYR A 213 0.16 -7.11 -15.63
C TYR A 213 -0.67 -8.25 -16.25
N LEU A 214 -0.15 -8.97 -17.25
CA LEU A 214 -0.83 -10.13 -17.83
C LEU A 214 -1.12 -11.21 -16.79
N ALA A 215 -0.18 -11.47 -15.88
CA ALA A 215 -0.40 -12.40 -14.77
C ALA A 215 -1.57 -11.96 -13.87
N HIS A 216 -1.68 -10.67 -13.53
CA HIS A 216 -2.81 -10.16 -12.75
C HIS A 216 -4.13 -10.25 -13.53
N LYS A 217 -4.14 -9.89 -14.83
CA LYS A 217 -5.32 -10.05 -15.70
C LYS A 217 -5.79 -11.50 -15.69
N ILE A 218 -4.90 -12.45 -15.97
CA ILE A 218 -5.23 -13.89 -16.04
C ILE A 218 -5.70 -14.42 -14.69
N ALA A 219 -5.03 -14.03 -13.60
CA ALA A 219 -5.37 -14.53 -12.27
C ALA A 219 -6.73 -14.02 -11.77
N TYR A 220 -7.12 -12.77 -12.07
CA TYR A 220 -8.33 -12.15 -11.54
C TYR A 220 -9.49 -12.06 -12.53
N GLN A 221 -9.28 -12.31 -13.81
CA GLN A 221 -10.37 -12.35 -14.81
C GLN A 221 -11.43 -13.40 -14.50
N PRO A 222 -11.10 -14.65 -14.08
CA PRO A 222 -12.10 -15.62 -13.67
C PRO A 222 -12.79 -15.27 -12.34
N SER A 223 -12.10 -14.54 -11.46
CA SER A 223 -12.60 -14.22 -10.11
C SER A 223 -13.85 -13.35 -10.14
N THR A 224 -14.00 -12.50 -11.16
CA THR A 224 -15.19 -11.68 -11.34
C THR A 224 -16.45 -12.52 -11.60
N ALA A 225 -16.28 -13.77 -12.07
CA ALA A 225 -17.39 -14.71 -12.30
C ALA A 225 -17.69 -15.63 -11.10
N ILE A 226 -16.66 -15.97 -10.29
CA ILE A 226 -16.79 -17.00 -9.22
C ILE A 226 -17.14 -16.37 -7.85
N LEU A 227 -16.79 -15.10 -7.61
CA LEU A 227 -16.89 -14.46 -6.29
C LEU A 227 -18.17 -13.63 -6.09
N THR A 228 -19.18 -13.81 -6.93
CA THR A 228 -20.50 -13.20 -6.76
C THR A 228 -21.28 -13.67 -5.51
N SER A 229 -20.69 -14.56 -4.69
CA SER A 229 -21.29 -14.98 -3.41
C SER A 229 -21.18 -13.92 -2.29
N SER A 230 -20.34 -12.90 -2.44
CA SER A 230 -20.33 -11.77 -1.52
C SER A 230 -21.32 -10.72 -2.03
N SER A 231 -22.45 -10.59 -1.36
CA SER A 231 -23.50 -9.61 -1.64
C SER A 231 -23.12 -8.16 -1.29
N ALA A 232 -21.91 -7.94 -0.77
CA ALA A 232 -21.44 -6.63 -0.39
C ALA A 232 -21.18 -5.75 -1.63
N ARG A 233 -21.93 -4.66 -1.75
CA ARG A 233 -21.71 -3.62 -2.76
C ARG A 233 -21.47 -2.29 -2.09
N LEU A 234 -20.55 -1.49 -2.64
CA LEU A 234 -20.37 -0.11 -2.22
C LEU A 234 -21.56 0.72 -2.68
N SER A 235 -22.22 1.35 -1.72
CA SER A 235 -23.13 2.46 -1.98
C SER A 235 -22.30 3.71 -2.19
N GLU A 236 -22.69 4.50 -3.15
CA GLU A 236 -22.04 5.76 -3.53
C GLU A 236 -23.02 6.90 -3.33
N VAL A 237 -22.64 7.91 -2.56
CA VAL A 237 -23.50 9.07 -2.27
C VAL A 237 -22.70 10.36 -2.44
N GLN A 238 -23.28 11.34 -3.13
CA GLN A 238 -22.71 12.69 -3.19
C GLN A 238 -23.03 13.42 -1.89
N ILE A 239 -22.01 14.00 -1.28
CA ILE A 239 -22.12 14.77 -0.04
C ILE A 239 -21.57 16.17 -0.23
N GLN A 240 -22.09 17.12 0.52
CA GLN A 240 -21.60 18.51 0.59
C GLN A 240 -20.90 18.74 1.93
N GLY A 241 -19.67 19.23 1.86
CA GLY A 241 -18.97 19.74 3.04
C GLY A 241 -19.21 21.26 3.24
N PRO A 242 -18.83 21.81 4.40
CA PRO A 242 -18.06 21.17 5.45
C PRO A 242 -18.90 20.22 6.35
N THR A 243 -18.39 19.04 6.64
CA THR A 243 -19.03 18.06 7.53
C THR A 243 -17.98 17.10 8.12
N THR A 244 -18.41 16.13 8.92
CA THR A 244 -17.53 15.09 9.50
C THR A 244 -18.10 13.70 9.27
N PHE A 245 -17.25 12.68 9.29
CA PHE A 245 -17.72 11.30 9.21
C PHE A 245 -18.58 10.91 10.42
N ALA A 246 -18.34 11.48 11.59
CA ALA A 246 -19.22 11.29 12.76
C ALA A 246 -20.66 11.76 12.49
N SER A 247 -20.83 12.91 11.83
CA SER A 247 -22.16 13.43 11.42
C SER A 247 -22.80 12.57 10.33
N LEU A 248 -22.03 12.24 9.28
CA LEU A 248 -22.51 11.42 8.17
C LEU A 248 -22.84 9.99 8.61
N ALA A 249 -22.11 9.43 9.57
CA ALA A 249 -22.36 8.11 10.13
C ALA A 249 -23.76 8.04 10.76
N LYS A 250 -24.15 9.06 11.53
CA LYS A 250 -25.51 9.19 12.09
C LYS A 250 -26.56 9.31 10.97
N GLN A 251 -26.28 10.11 9.95
CA GLN A 251 -27.20 10.32 8.82
C GLN A 251 -27.48 9.04 8.02
N PHE A 252 -26.43 8.21 7.79
CA PHE A 252 -26.54 7.02 6.96
C PHE A 252 -26.74 5.72 7.75
N GLY A 253 -26.84 5.79 9.10
CA GLY A 253 -27.06 4.63 9.95
C GLY A 253 -25.88 3.62 9.95
N VAL A 254 -24.65 4.13 9.83
CA VAL A 254 -23.40 3.34 9.86
C VAL A 254 -22.47 3.85 10.96
N THR A 255 -21.39 3.14 11.25
CA THR A 255 -20.40 3.63 12.21
C THR A 255 -19.41 4.59 11.55
N GLU A 256 -18.83 5.52 12.31
CA GLU A 256 -17.78 6.40 11.81
C GLU A 256 -16.56 5.59 11.30
N THR A 257 -16.17 4.55 12.05
CA THR A 257 -15.09 3.63 11.64
C THR A 257 -15.36 3.00 10.28
N HIS A 258 -16.63 2.64 10.01
CA HIS A 258 -17.04 2.11 8.70
C HIS A 258 -16.84 3.13 7.58
N LEU A 259 -17.21 4.40 7.80
CA LEU A 259 -16.95 5.46 6.82
C LEU A 259 -15.45 5.71 6.61
N ILE A 260 -14.66 5.73 7.68
CA ILE A 260 -13.20 5.88 7.62
C ILE A 260 -12.56 4.75 6.80
N GLU A 261 -13.07 3.53 6.91
CA GLU A 261 -12.53 2.37 6.17
C GLU A 261 -12.63 2.56 4.66
N TYR A 262 -13.78 3.01 4.16
CA TYR A 262 -14.05 3.14 2.72
C TYR A 262 -13.72 4.51 2.13
N ASN A 263 -13.40 5.50 2.97
CA ASN A 263 -13.18 6.90 2.55
C ASN A 263 -11.86 7.48 3.09
N LYS A 264 -10.77 6.76 2.87
CA LYS A 264 -9.42 7.18 3.29
C LYS A 264 -8.95 8.51 2.67
N TRP A 265 -9.70 9.05 1.71
CA TRP A 265 -9.40 10.32 1.06
C TRP A 265 -9.61 11.53 1.97
N ALA A 266 -10.50 11.45 2.96
CA ALA A 266 -10.74 12.54 3.92
C ALA A 266 -9.78 12.39 5.12
N VAL A 267 -8.91 13.36 5.30
CA VAL A 267 -7.92 13.35 6.39
C VAL A 267 -8.65 13.53 7.73
N ASN A 268 -8.41 12.60 8.66
CA ASN A 268 -9.02 12.58 10.00
C ASN A 268 -10.56 12.63 10.00
N GLY A 269 -11.21 12.07 8.97
CA GLY A 269 -12.67 12.02 8.88
C GLY A 269 -13.35 13.38 8.75
N LYS A 270 -12.61 14.43 8.41
CA LYS A 270 -13.12 15.79 8.16
C LYS A 270 -13.30 15.99 6.66
N VAL A 271 -14.51 16.38 6.26
CA VAL A 271 -14.86 16.72 4.88
C VAL A 271 -14.86 18.24 4.76
N PRO A 272 -13.94 18.85 4.01
CA PRO A 272 -13.93 20.31 3.83
C PRO A 272 -15.08 20.79 2.96
N ALA A 273 -15.22 22.09 2.78
CA ALA A 273 -16.20 22.68 1.86
C ALA A 273 -16.00 22.15 0.43
N GLY A 274 -17.10 21.82 -0.23
CA GLY A 274 -17.13 21.25 -1.59
C GLY A 274 -17.98 20.00 -1.69
N SER A 275 -18.04 19.45 -2.92
CA SER A 275 -18.77 18.21 -3.23
C SER A 275 -17.81 17.03 -3.27
N PHE A 276 -18.15 15.96 -2.56
CA PHE A 276 -17.33 14.75 -2.48
C PHE A 276 -18.19 13.50 -2.61
N THR A 277 -17.57 12.40 -3.04
CA THR A 277 -18.22 11.11 -3.11
C THR A 277 -17.88 10.30 -1.85
N LEU A 278 -18.92 9.91 -1.12
CA LEU A 278 -18.84 9.04 0.05
C LEU A 278 -19.19 7.61 -0.33
N PHE A 279 -18.44 6.66 0.19
CA PHE A 279 -18.64 5.23 0.00
C PHE A 279 -18.93 4.53 1.32
N PHE A 280 -19.85 3.56 1.31
CA PHE A 280 -20.10 2.65 2.42
C PHE A 280 -20.80 1.38 1.91
N VAL A 281 -20.69 0.27 2.66
CA VAL A 281 -21.39 -0.97 2.33
C VAL A 281 -22.74 -0.97 3.01
N LYS A 282 -23.84 -1.07 2.23
CA LYS A 282 -25.20 -1.26 2.75
C LYS A 282 -25.43 -2.74 3.06
N GLY A 283 -25.79 -3.03 4.30
CA GLY A 283 -26.50 -4.25 4.66
C GLY A 283 -25.77 -5.57 4.45
N SER A 284 -24.69 -5.80 5.23
CA SER A 284 -24.35 -7.13 5.67
C SER A 284 -24.26 -7.11 7.21
N GLY A 285 -25.39 -7.43 7.87
CA GLY A 285 -25.38 -7.82 9.28
C GLY A 285 -25.25 -6.70 10.31
N LEU A 286 -25.78 -5.50 10.09
CA LEU A 286 -26.23 -4.68 11.21
C LEU A 286 -27.64 -5.17 11.54
N SER A 287 -27.76 -6.09 12.49
CA SER A 287 -29.01 -6.38 13.18
C SER A 287 -29.59 -5.03 13.63
N GLU A 288 -30.78 -4.72 13.16
CA GLU A 288 -31.60 -3.68 13.79
C GLU A 288 -31.87 -4.13 15.22
N GLY A 289 -30.95 -3.78 16.12
CA GLY A 289 -31.25 -3.77 17.54
C GLY A 289 -32.30 -2.67 17.75
N PRO A 290 -33.33 -2.93 18.55
CA PRO A 290 -34.40 -1.98 18.77
C PRO A 290 -33.80 -0.68 19.33
N VAL A 291 -34.21 0.45 18.76
CA VAL A 291 -33.93 1.78 19.30
C VAL A 291 -34.54 1.83 20.72
N ALA A 292 -33.71 1.52 21.71
CA ALA A 292 -34.09 1.73 23.09
C ALA A 292 -34.09 3.23 23.35
N ASN A 293 -35.28 3.75 23.51
CA ASN A 293 -35.55 5.07 24.08
C ASN A 293 -34.95 5.09 25.50
N THR A 294 -33.77 5.65 25.68
CA THR A 294 -33.20 5.87 27.01
C THR A 294 -33.20 7.36 27.31
N ASN A 295 -34.06 7.73 28.25
CA ASN A 295 -33.99 8.97 28.99
C ASN A 295 -32.56 9.20 29.56
N PRO A 296 -32.14 10.45 29.73
CA PRO A 296 -30.81 10.76 30.22
C PRO A 296 -30.71 10.32 31.69
N VAL A 297 -29.89 9.31 31.96
CA VAL A 297 -29.43 8.96 33.31
C VAL A 297 -28.24 9.85 33.63
N ALA A 298 -28.29 10.49 34.79
CA ALA A 298 -27.24 11.34 35.33
C ALA A 298 -25.90 10.60 35.45
N PRO A 299 -24.76 11.28 35.31
CA PRO A 299 -23.46 10.65 35.34
C PRO A 299 -23.14 10.11 36.73
N THR A 300 -22.97 8.80 36.82
CA THR A 300 -22.37 8.17 38.00
C THR A 300 -20.85 8.38 37.90
N GLU A 301 -20.29 9.01 38.91
CA GLU A 301 -18.85 9.16 39.09
C GLU A 301 -18.16 7.81 39.01
N THR A 302 -17.38 7.57 38.00
CA THR A 302 -16.47 6.42 37.88
C THR A 302 -15.05 6.89 38.13
N ALA A 303 -14.40 6.20 39.05
CA ALA A 303 -13.08 6.43 39.61
C ALA A 303 -12.01 6.90 38.56
N ALA A 304 -11.19 7.84 39.02
CA ALA A 304 -10.06 8.42 38.30
C ALA A 304 -9.16 7.36 37.66
N SER A 305 -9.20 7.30 36.33
CA SER A 305 -8.22 6.56 35.51
C SER A 305 -6.90 7.32 35.49
N LYS A 306 -5.80 6.59 35.75
CA LYS A 306 -4.42 7.10 35.64
C LYS A 306 -4.21 7.77 34.29
N PRO A 307 -3.38 8.85 34.18
CA PRO A 307 -3.17 9.59 32.96
C PRO A 307 -2.63 8.68 31.85
N ALA A 308 -3.24 8.80 30.66
CA ALA A 308 -2.83 8.06 29.47
C ALA A 308 -1.38 8.40 29.12
N LYS A 309 -0.54 7.38 28.94
CA LYS A 309 0.85 7.56 28.50
C LYS A 309 0.86 8.10 27.07
N THR A 310 1.54 9.23 26.88
CA THR A 310 1.74 9.82 25.56
C THR A 310 2.74 8.97 24.75
N TYR A 311 2.34 8.39 23.64
CA TYR A 311 3.20 7.62 22.75
C TYR A 311 3.68 8.51 21.61
N LYS A 312 5.00 8.68 21.47
CA LYS A 312 5.61 9.39 20.33
C LYS A 312 5.92 8.37 19.23
N ALA A 313 5.48 8.65 18.00
CA ALA A 313 5.90 7.88 16.83
C ALA A 313 7.42 8.03 16.62
N ALA A 314 8.15 6.92 16.56
CA ALA A 314 9.60 6.92 16.36
C ALA A 314 9.93 6.94 14.86
N ASN A 315 9.79 8.10 14.21
CA ASN A 315 10.03 8.27 12.76
C ASN A 315 11.52 8.22 12.35
N SER A 316 12.45 8.04 13.30
CA SER A 316 13.90 8.07 13.07
C SER A 316 14.54 6.69 12.91
N PHE A 317 13.78 5.62 12.73
CA PHE A 317 14.30 4.26 12.59
C PHE A 317 14.07 3.69 11.18
N PRO A 318 15.02 2.87 10.64
CA PRO A 318 16.28 2.49 11.28
C PRO A 318 17.31 3.63 11.31
N LYS A 319 18.08 3.74 12.40
CA LYS A 319 19.21 4.67 12.50
C LYS A 319 20.41 4.11 11.76
N ILE A 320 20.91 4.84 10.76
CA ILE A 320 22.07 4.43 9.96
C ILE A 320 23.26 5.33 10.32
N THR A 321 24.38 4.72 10.65
CA THR A 321 25.65 5.42 10.96
C THR A 321 26.82 4.74 10.26
N GLY A 322 27.92 5.43 10.08
CA GLY A 322 29.11 4.92 9.39
C GLY A 322 29.24 5.44 7.95
N ASN A 323 29.97 4.75 7.11
CA ASN A 323 30.24 5.16 5.73
C ASN A 323 29.10 4.75 4.79
N THR A 324 28.09 5.60 4.66
CA THR A 324 26.88 5.33 3.85
C THR A 324 27.17 5.25 2.34
N SER A 325 28.25 5.86 1.84
CA SER A 325 28.67 5.71 0.44
C SER A 325 29.18 4.30 0.09
N LYS A 326 29.54 3.52 1.11
CA LYS A 326 29.94 2.10 1.00
C LYS A 326 28.96 1.16 1.71
N ALA A 327 27.70 1.57 1.84
CA ALA A 327 26.67 0.82 2.59
C ALA A 327 26.44 -0.60 2.08
N THR A 328 26.74 -0.89 0.82
CA THR A 328 26.66 -2.22 0.19
C THR A 328 27.78 -3.18 0.65
N GLN A 329 28.84 -2.65 1.28
CA GLN A 329 29.95 -3.43 1.78
C GLN A 329 29.79 -3.72 3.28
N ARG A 330 30.18 -4.92 3.70
CA ARG A 330 30.14 -5.30 5.12
C ARG A 330 31.05 -4.41 5.97
N LYS A 331 30.67 -4.24 7.23
CA LYS A 331 31.40 -3.48 8.25
C LYS A 331 31.55 -1.98 7.98
N GLN A 332 30.89 -1.45 6.96
CA GLN A 332 30.94 -0.01 6.61
C GLN A 332 29.88 0.80 7.35
N ILE A 333 28.73 0.19 7.61
CA ILE A 333 27.62 0.85 8.29
C ILE A 333 27.14 0.08 9.52
N LEU A 334 26.55 0.82 10.43
CA LEU A 334 25.75 0.29 11.52
C LEU A 334 24.28 0.64 11.28
N VAL A 335 23.42 -0.33 11.41
CA VAL A 335 21.96 -0.22 11.39
C VAL A 335 21.47 -0.42 12.82
N ASN A 336 20.91 0.61 13.44
CA ASN A 336 20.52 0.61 14.86
C ASN A 336 21.70 0.16 15.79
N ASN A 337 22.90 0.68 15.55
CA ASN A 337 24.12 0.32 16.26
C ASN A 337 24.51 -1.18 16.16
N LEU A 338 24.04 -1.88 15.14
CA LEU A 338 24.42 -3.26 14.80
C LEU A 338 25.05 -3.28 13.41
N GLN A 339 26.05 -4.13 13.21
CA GLN A 339 26.64 -4.25 11.88
C GLN A 339 25.58 -4.67 10.85
N GLY A 340 25.50 -3.93 9.76
CA GLY A 340 24.54 -4.13 8.68
C GLY A 340 25.14 -3.86 7.31
N VAL A 341 24.31 -4.02 6.31
CA VAL A 341 24.61 -3.79 4.90
C VAL A 341 23.34 -3.39 4.18
N GLN A 342 23.45 -2.56 3.16
CA GLN A 342 22.34 -2.19 2.28
C GLN A 342 22.40 -3.02 1.00
N ALA A 343 21.27 -3.57 0.58
CA ALA A 343 21.21 -4.28 -0.70
C ALA A 343 21.21 -3.28 -1.88
N ALA A 344 22.12 -3.42 -2.81
CA ALA A 344 22.20 -2.57 -4.01
C ALA A 344 21.04 -2.84 -4.98
N ALA A 345 20.69 -4.12 -5.13
CA ALA A 345 19.64 -4.59 -6.03
C ALA A 345 18.71 -5.60 -5.33
N ALA A 346 17.55 -5.84 -5.92
CA ALA A 346 16.68 -6.92 -5.52
C ALA A 346 17.28 -8.26 -5.98
N SER A 347 17.30 -9.26 -5.08
CA SER A 347 17.87 -10.59 -5.37
C SER A 347 17.28 -11.67 -4.47
N SER A 348 17.65 -12.92 -4.70
CA SER A 348 17.34 -14.00 -3.75
C SER A 348 18.20 -13.90 -2.48
N PRO A 349 17.74 -14.43 -1.34
CA PRO A 349 18.57 -14.53 -0.14
C PRO A 349 19.90 -15.26 -0.37
N THR A 350 19.89 -16.30 -1.24
CA THR A 350 21.09 -17.04 -1.63
C THR A 350 22.10 -16.13 -2.32
N ALA A 351 21.70 -15.48 -3.44
CA ALA A 351 22.60 -14.61 -4.21
C ALA A 351 23.14 -13.45 -3.36
N PHE A 352 22.27 -12.81 -2.56
CA PHE A 352 22.71 -11.70 -1.71
C PHE A 352 23.68 -12.16 -0.60
N SER A 353 23.42 -13.32 0.00
CA SER A 353 24.31 -13.83 1.05
C SER A 353 25.69 -14.21 0.51
N GLU A 354 25.78 -14.71 -0.73
CA GLU A 354 27.02 -14.94 -1.45
C GLU A 354 27.75 -13.62 -1.75
N GLU A 355 27.05 -12.62 -2.30
CA GLU A 355 27.59 -11.28 -2.59
C GLU A 355 28.25 -10.66 -1.35
N ILE A 356 27.59 -10.74 -0.20
CA ILE A 356 28.14 -10.18 1.05
C ILE A 356 29.03 -11.14 1.83
N GLY A 357 29.33 -12.35 1.31
CA GLY A 357 30.24 -13.32 1.93
C GLY A 357 29.75 -13.87 3.28
N ILE A 358 28.45 -14.13 3.42
CA ILE A 358 27.85 -14.77 4.60
C ILE A 358 27.13 -16.05 4.14
N ARG A 359 27.30 -17.16 4.88
CA ARG A 359 26.53 -18.37 4.57
C ARG A 359 25.03 -18.10 4.64
N GLU A 360 24.25 -18.50 3.65
CA GLU A 360 22.81 -18.24 3.52
C GLU A 360 22.02 -18.58 4.79
N LYS A 361 22.17 -19.78 5.33
CA LYS A 361 21.51 -20.19 6.59
C LYS A 361 21.82 -19.25 7.75
N ARG A 362 23.05 -18.70 7.81
CA ARG A 362 23.42 -17.72 8.83
C ARG A 362 22.76 -16.37 8.56
N PHE A 363 22.75 -15.91 7.32
CA PHE A 363 22.10 -14.65 6.92
C PHE A 363 20.61 -14.66 7.23
N ILE A 364 19.90 -15.73 6.84
CA ILE A 364 18.47 -15.95 7.15
C ILE A 364 18.24 -15.86 8.66
N LYS A 365 19.07 -16.55 9.47
CA LYS A 365 18.96 -16.54 10.94
C LYS A 365 19.26 -15.17 11.57
N LEU A 366 20.20 -14.40 11.03
CA LEU A 366 20.55 -13.06 11.53
C LEU A 366 19.41 -12.06 11.32
N ASN A 367 18.64 -12.23 10.24
CA ASN A 367 17.56 -11.34 9.84
C ASN A 367 16.18 -11.88 10.19
N ASP A 368 16.06 -13.07 10.80
CA ASP A 368 14.77 -13.75 10.98
C ASP A 368 13.94 -13.74 9.67
N LEU A 369 14.62 -13.96 8.52
CA LEU A 369 14.05 -13.78 7.20
C LEU A 369 12.97 -14.85 6.93
N PRO A 370 11.73 -14.47 6.56
CA PRO A 370 10.72 -15.44 6.15
C PRO A 370 11.14 -16.18 4.87
N GLU A 371 10.75 -17.45 4.73
CA GLU A 371 11.09 -18.27 3.55
C GLU A 371 10.63 -17.67 2.21
N THR A 372 9.56 -16.89 2.25
CA THR A 372 8.97 -16.25 1.07
C THR A 372 9.52 -14.85 0.79
N GLU A 373 10.37 -14.31 1.68
CA GLU A 373 10.85 -12.94 1.55
C GLU A 373 12.07 -12.87 0.62
N GLN A 374 12.01 -11.95 -0.35
CA GLN A 374 13.11 -11.63 -1.24
C GLN A 374 13.89 -10.42 -0.73
N ILE A 375 15.15 -10.33 -1.11
CA ILE A 375 15.97 -9.15 -0.82
C ILE A 375 15.45 -7.96 -1.64
N LYS A 376 15.19 -6.86 -0.96
CA LYS A 376 14.67 -5.63 -1.60
C LYS A 376 15.80 -4.64 -1.83
N ALA A 377 15.88 -4.08 -3.03
CA ALA A 377 16.83 -3.01 -3.35
C ALA A 377 16.67 -1.84 -2.36
N GLY A 378 17.78 -1.30 -1.88
CA GLY A 378 17.80 -0.22 -0.91
C GLY A 378 17.48 -0.60 0.54
N ALA A 379 17.02 -1.82 0.79
CA ALA A 379 16.73 -2.28 2.15
C ALA A 379 18.00 -2.60 2.94
N TYR A 380 17.93 -2.41 4.26
CA TYR A 380 19.03 -2.72 5.17
C TYR A 380 18.86 -4.09 5.82
N TYR A 381 19.95 -4.85 5.86
CA TYR A 381 20.02 -6.18 6.46
C TYR A 381 21.13 -6.26 7.49
N TYR A 382 20.92 -7.05 8.55
CA TYR A 382 21.89 -7.22 9.63
C TYR A 382 22.91 -8.30 9.27
N THR A 383 24.18 -7.98 9.46
CA THR A 383 25.30 -8.95 9.38
C THR A 383 25.75 -9.43 10.77
N GLN A 384 25.11 -8.91 11.80
CA GLN A 384 25.26 -9.25 13.21
C GLN A 384 23.89 -9.65 13.80
N ARG A 385 23.89 -10.41 14.89
CA ARG A 385 22.66 -10.86 15.55
C ARG A 385 21.89 -9.68 16.13
N LYS A 386 20.61 -9.61 15.81
CA LYS A 386 19.68 -8.61 16.38
C LYS A 386 19.55 -8.74 17.91
N ARG A 387 19.21 -7.65 18.58
CA ARG A 387 19.10 -7.58 20.03
C ARG A 387 17.79 -8.18 20.55
N PRO A 388 17.71 -8.54 21.83
CA PRO A 388 16.44 -8.96 22.44
C PRO A 388 15.48 -7.78 22.72
N SER A 389 15.99 -6.53 22.73
CA SER A 389 15.22 -5.30 22.99
C SER A 389 15.71 -4.18 22.06
N ALA A 390 14.82 -3.26 21.70
CA ALA A 390 15.15 -2.06 20.95
C ALA A 390 15.62 -0.92 21.87
N GLU A 391 16.14 0.16 21.26
CA GLU A 391 16.53 1.37 21.99
C GLU A 391 15.31 2.17 22.47
N VAL A 392 14.19 2.10 21.74
CA VAL A 392 12.92 2.76 22.06
C VAL A 392 11.98 1.80 22.80
N GLU A 393 11.08 2.37 23.59
CA GLU A 393 10.20 1.57 24.45
C GLU A 393 9.06 0.92 23.68
N THR A 394 8.44 1.65 22.76
CA THR A 394 7.23 1.22 22.07
C THR A 394 7.25 1.57 20.60
N HIS A 395 6.39 0.91 19.83
CA HIS A 395 6.09 1.19 18.45
C HIS A 395 4.59 1.17 18.22
N VAL A 396 4.06 2.15 17.53
CA VAL A 396 2.68 2.16 17.05
C VAL A 396 2.66 1.50 15.67
N VAL A 397 1.93 0.41 15.55
CA VAL A 397 1.85 -0.37 14.30
C VAL A 397 1.21 0.47 13.20
N GLU A 398 1.91 0.58 12.09
CA GLU A 398 1.42 1.25 10.88
C GLU A 398 0.73 0.24 9.95
N ALA A 399 -0.13 0.75 9.06
CA ALA A 399 -0.81 -0.12 8.09
C ALA A 399 0.20 -0.84 7.17
N GLY A 400 0.03 -2.16 7.03
CA GLY A 400 0.91 -2.99 6.19
C GLY A 400 2.22 -3.45 6.86
N GLU A 401 2.50 -3.04 8.09
CA GLU A 401 3.63 -3.58 8.84
C GLU A 401 3.38 -5.03 9.27
N THR A 402 4.44 -5.82 9.29
CA THR A 402 4.47 -7.19 9.83
C THR A 402 5.35 -7.23 11.06
N LEU A 403 5.20 -8.26 11.90
CA LEU A 403 6.11 -8.45 13.04
C LEU A 403 7.58 -8.55 12.57
N TRP A 404 7.80 -9.12 11.37
CA TRP A 404 9.13 -9.17 10.78
C TRP A 404 9.64 -7.79 10.36
N SER A 405 8.84 -6.98 9.64
CA SER A 405 9.25 -5.63 9.22
C SER A 405 9.56 -4.73 10.41
N ILE A 406 8.74 -4.79 11.46
CA ILE A 406 8.97 -4.07 12.73
C ILE A 406 10.26 -4.57 13.39
N SER A 407 10.52 -5.89 13.40
CA SER A 407 11.75 -6.45 13.94
C SER A 407 13.00 -5.97 13.19
N GLN A 408 12.90 -5.81 11.86
CA GLN A 408 13.98 -5.23 11.04
C GLN A 408 14.15 -3.74 11.29
N LYS A 409 13.06 -2.98 11.34
CA LYS A 409 13.05 -1.52 11.60
C LYS A 409 13.83 -1.16 12.87
N TYR A 410 13.71 -1.95 13.94
CA TYR A 410 14.33 -1.66 15.24
C TYR A 410 15.53 -2.53 15.63
N GLY A 411 15.94 -3.49 14.81
CA GLY A 411 17.04 -4.40 15.13
C GLY A 411 16.76 -5.34 16.30
N ILE A 412 15.50 -5.63 16.55
CA ILE A 412 15.06 -6.57 17.59
C ILE A 412 14.79 -7.95 16.99
N ARG A 413 15.14 -9.04 17.68
CA ARG A 413 14.84 -10.40 17.23
C ARG A 413 13.33 -10.61 17.13
N LEU A 414 12.86 -11.21 16.04
CA LEU A 414 11.43 -11.45 15.82
C LEU A 414 10.80 -12.26 16.96
N ALA A 415 11.48 -13.30 17.43
CA ALA A 415 11.01 -14.10 18.57
C ALA A 415 10.88 -13.26 19.87
N ALA A 416 11.79 -12.31 20.09
CA ALA A 416 11.73 -11.42 21.24
C ALA A 416 10.58 -10.42 21.13
N LEU A 417 10.34 -9.85 19.95
CA LEU A 417 9.20 -8.96 19.69
C LEU A 417 7.87 -9.68 19.92
N LYS A 418 7.74 -10.89 19.36
CA LYS A 418 6.56 -11.75 19.56
C LYS A 418 6.31 -12.05 21.04
N SER A 419 7.35 -12.49 21.74
CA SER A 419 7.27 -12.82 23.18
C SER A 419 6.90 -11.61 24.04
N LYS A 420 7.53 -10.44 23.79
CA LYS A 420 7.26 -9.21 24.54
C LYS A 420 5.80 -8.75 24.46
N ASN A 421 5.17 -8.96 23.30
CA ASN A 421 3.80 -8.50 23.03
C ASN A 421 2.77 -9.62 23.13
N ARG A 422 3.20 -10.88 23.33
CA ARG A 422 2.33 -12.07 23.35
C ARG A 422 1.55 -12.28 22.05
N ILE A 423 2.12 -11.80 20.93
CA ILE A 423 1.58 -11.97 19.59
C ILE A 423 2.32 -13.13 18.93
N ARG A 424 1.59 -14.07 18.34
CA ARG A 424 2.16 -15.25 17.69
C ARG A 424 2.22 -15.13 16.19
N LYS A 425 1.22 -14.47 15.56
CA LYS A 425 1.04 -14.38 14.12
C LYS A 425 0.84 -12.92 13.69
N ASP A 426 1.23 -12.58 12.47
CA ASP A 426 0.99 -11.25 11.89
C ASP A 426 -0.51 -10.93 11.74
N ALA A 427 -1.36 -11.95 11.59
CA ALA A 427 -2.81 -11.77 11.56
C ALA A 427 -3.41 -11.17 12.85
N GLU A 428 -2.66 -11.17 13.94
CA GLU A 428 -3.05 -10.55 15.21
C GLU A 428 -2.71 -9.04 15.26
N LEU A 429 -1.85 -8.56 14.31
CA LEU A 429 -1.49 -7.14 14.22
C LEU A 429 -2.64 -6.30 13.65
N ARG A 430 -2.84 -5.15 14.26
CA ARG A 430 -3.75 -4.12 13.74
C ARG A 430 -3.06 -2.76 13.76
N PRO A 431 -3.26 -1.91 12.75
CA PRO A 431 -2.78 -0.54 12.78
C PRO A 431 -3.26 0.17 14.05
N GLY A 432 -2.40 0.98 14.63
CA GLY A 432 -2.67 1.66 15.91
C GLY A 432 -2.32 0.85 17.16
N MET A 433 -2.05 -0.46 17.07
CA MET A 433 -1.55 -1.22 18.23
C MET A 433 -0.21 -0.68 18.71
N VAL A 434 -0.08 -0.51 20.05
CA VAL A 434 1.16 -0.06 20.67
C VAL A 434 1.96 -1.28 21.15
N LEU A 435 2.99 -1.65 20.39
CA LEU A 435 3.87 -2.76 20.70
C LEU A 435 4.99 -2.34 21.66
N ASN A 436 5.26 -3.16 22.66
CA ASN A 436 6.42 -3.01 23.52
C ASN A 436 7.68 -3.54 22.80
N LEU A 437 8.72 -2.73 22.73
CA LEU A 437 10.00 -3.07 22.11
C LEU A 437 11.11 -3.32 23.15
N LYS A 438 11.00 -2.74 24.34
CA LYS A 438 12.02 -2.81 25.39
C LYS A 438 11.61 -3.80 26.49
N GLU A 439 10.43 -3.65 27.05
CA GLU A 439 9.93 -4.47 28.14
C GLU A 439 8.88 -5.49 27.68
N SER A 440 8.63 -6.50 28.51
CA SER A 440 7.60 -7.49 28.23
C SER A 440 6.26 -7.04 28.81
N ARG A 441 5.20 -7.23 28.04
CA ARG A 441 3.83 -6.96 28.46
C ARG A 441 3.40 -7.93 29.57
N GLN A 442 2.71 -7.42 30.57
CA GLN A 442 2.16 -8.26 31.64
C GLN A 442 1.13 -9.25 31.10
N ARG A 443 0.98 -10.39 31.79
CA ARG A 443 -0.02 -11.39 31.41
C ARG A 443 -1.42 -10.84 31.59
N GLY A 444 -2.31 -11.07 30.61
CA GLY A 444 -3.70 -10.63 30.67
C GLY A 444 -3.94 -9.15 30.35
N THR A 445 -2.89 -8.36 30.07
CA THR A 445 -3.09 -6.98 29.62
C THR A 445 -3.31 -6.92 28.12
N GLU A 446 -4.35 -6.24 27.69
CA GLU A 446 -4.61 -5.95 26.28
C GLU A 446 -3.51 -5.07 25.68
N ILE A 447 -3.33 -5.17 24.37
CA ILE A 447 -2.40 -4.29 23.66
C ILE A 447 -3.11 -2.95 23.49
N PRO A 448 -2.56 -1.83 24.01
CA PRO A 448 -3.19 -0.52 23.88
C PRO A 448 -3.28 -0.13 22.41
N MET A 449 -4.35 0.55 22.05
CA MET A 449 -4.48 1.24 20.78
C MET A 449 -4.03 2.68 20.95
N TYR A 450 -3.28 3.20 19.99
CA TYR A 450 -2.92 4.61 19.94
C TYR A 450 -4.17 5.42 19.60
N SER A 451 -4.56 6.31 20.51
CA SER A 451 -5.49 7.39 20.24
C SER A 451 -4.70 8.70 20.32
N GLU A 452 -4.78 9.50 19.27
CA GLU A 452 -4.15 10.81 19.28
C GLU A 452 -4.74 11.63 20.44
N PRO A 453 -3.92 12.29 21.27
CA PRO A 453 -4.45 13.11 22.36
C PRO A 453 -5.32 14.23 21.78
N GLU A 454 -6.53 14.32 22.26
CA GLU A 454 -7.47 15.41 21.95
C GLU A 454 -6.78 16.74 22.26
N ALA A 455 -6.65 17.61 21.25
CA ALA A 455 -6.07 18.93 21.43
C ALA A 455 -6.89 19.69 22.47
N LEU A 456 -6.24 20.08 23.57
CA LEU A 456 -6.85 20.93 24.59
C LEU A 456 -7.45 22.17 23.93
N PRO A 457 -8.68 22.56 24.30
CA PRO A 457 -9.29 23.77 23.75
C PRO A 457 -8.42 24.97 24.11
N THR A 458 -7.91 25.65 23.07
CA THR A 458 -7.26 26.93 23.20
C THR A 458 -8.25 27.91 23.83
N SER A 459 -8.01 28.30 25.06
CA SER A 459 -8.75 29.38 25.71
C SER A 459 -8.60 30.65 24.90
N THR A 460 -9.71 31.15 24.43
CA THR A 460 -9.83 32.42 23.71
C THR A 460 -9.44 33.54 24.67
N THR A 461 -8.21 34.02 24.58
CA THR A 461 -7.82 35.28 25.24
C THR A 461 -8.25 36.40 24.33
N GLN A 462 -9.19 37.20 24.82
CA GLN A 462 -9.65 38.42 24.18
C GLN A 462 -8.48 39.34 23.91
N ALA A 463 -8.46 39.89 22.70
CA ALA A 463 -7.50 40.91 22.28
C ALA A 463 -7.63 42.19 23.11
N ALA A 464 -6.60 42.49 23.87
CA ALA A 464 -6.41 43.83 24.46
C ALA A 464 -5.64 44.68 23.46
N THR A 465 -6.13 45.87 23.25
CA THR A 465 -5.61 46.94 22.38
C THR A 465 -4.17 47.30 22.73
N PRO A 466 -3.27 47.52 21.76
CA PRO A 466 -1.86 47.80 22.05
C PRO A 466 -1.67 49.23 22.55
N ALA A 467 -1.12 49.37 23.73
CA ALA A 467 -0.57 50.64 24.23
C ALA A 467 0.81 50.88 23.59
N LYS A 468 1.01 52.15 23.17
CA LYS A 468 2.16 52.73 22.57
C LYS A 468 3.36 52.64 23.53
N VAL A 469 4.42 51.95 23.18
CA VAL A 469 5.69 51.94 23.93
C VAL A 469 6.75 52.69 23.12
N GLU A 470 7.35 53.67 23.80
CA GLU A 470 8.39 54.59 23.41
C GLU A 470 9.73 53.88 23.21
N GLN A 471 10.47 54.28 22.18
CA GLN A 471 11.74 53.69 21.79
C GLN A 471 12.88 54.13 22.72
N ALA A 472 13.64 53.14 23.24
CA ALA A 472 14.97 53.39 23.83
C ALA A 472 16.06 52.90 22.86
N PRO A 473 17.29 53.51 22.86
CA PRO A 473 18.20 53.47 21.74
C PRO A 473 18.97 52.16 21.61
N VAL A 474 19.05 51.70 20.38
CA VAL A 474 19.76 50.48 19.96
C VAL A 474 21.27 50.73 19.93
N GLN A 475 22.02 49.91 20.69
CA GLN A 475 23.47 49.77 20.50
C GLN A 475 23.78 49.01 19.21
N LYS A 476 24.64 49.58 18.40
CA LYS A 476 25.10 49.14 17.10
C LYS A 476 26.03 47.93 17.26
N VAL A 477 25.56 46.74 16.91
CA VAL A 477 26.41 45.57 16.70
C VAL A 477 26.73 45.51 15.20
N GLU A 478 28.01 45.59 14.87
CA GLU A 478 28.50 45.48 13.49
C GLU A 478 28.24 44.06 12.97
N THR A 479 27.28 43.93 12.05
CA THR A 479 26.98 42.69 11.31
C THR A 479 27.77 42.73 10.01
N GLN A 480 28.68 41.78 9.84
CA GLN A 480 29.29 41.50 8.54
C GLN A 480 28.18 41.18 7.53
N THR A 481 27.99 42.05 6.56
CA THR A 481 27.07 41.91 5.45
C THR A 481 27.58 40.86 4.48
N SER A 482 27.19 39.61 4.67
CA SER A 482 27.27 38.64 3.59
C SER A 482 26.21 38.99 2.53
N SER A 483 26.68 39.43 1.36
CA SER A 483 25.79 39.74 0.23
C SER A 483 25.21 38.44 -0.34
N TYR A 484 23.90 38.35 -0.41
CA TYR A 484 23.22 37.25 -1.09
C TYR A 484 22.44 37.77 -2.28
N SER A 485 22.38 36.94 -3.34
CA SER A 485 21.53 37.10 -4.51
C SER A 485 20.33 36.15 -4.46
N PHE A 486 19.43 36.29 -5.42
CA PHE A 486 18.28 35.40 -5.53
C PHE A 486 18.38 34.60 -6.82
N HIS A 487 18.17 33.26 -6.69
CA HIS A 487 17.96 32.36 -7.82
C HIS A 487 16.48 32.05 -7.93
N THR A 488 15.91 32.12 -9.14
CA THR A 488 14.54 31.67 -9.40
C THR A 488 14.60 30.25 -9.95
N VAL A 489 13.98 29.31 -9.25
CA VAL A 489 13.99 27.89 -9.61
C VAL A 489 13.37 27.68 -10.98
N GLY A 490 14.12 27.12 -11.91
CA GLY A 490 13.69 26.75 -13.25
C GLY A 490 13.06 25.34 -13.29
N ALA A 491 12.41 25.02 -14.42
CA ALA A 491 11.86 23.69 -14.66
C ALA A 491 12.96 22.61 -14.64
N GLY A 492 12.81 21.58 -13.82
CA GLY A 492 13.77 20.49 -13.70
C GLY A 492 14.95 20.74 -12.75
N GLU A 493 15.05 21.92 -12.16
CA GLU A 493 16.09 22.19 -11.16
C GLU A 493 15.76 21.58 -9.80
N THR A 494 16.81 21.15 -9.10
CA THR A 494 16.72 20.57 -7.76
C THR A 494 17.61 21.37 -6.80
N LEU A 495 17.36 21.27 -5.48
CA LEU A 495 18.26 21.87 -4.48
C LEU A 495 19.72 21.46 -4.71
N PHE A 496 19.95 20.21 -5.13
CA PHE A 496 21.28 19.71 -5.43
C PHE A 496 21.91 20.38 -6.66
N SER A 497 21.16 20.54 -7.77
CA SER A 497 21.69 21.19 -8.98
C SER A 497 21.96 22.69 -8.75
N ILE A 498 21.09 23.34 -7.97
CA ILE A 498 21.24 24.77 -7.62
C ILE A 498 22.43 24.95 -6.65
N SER A 499 22.52 24.15 -5.59
CA SER A 499 23.63 24.22 -4.64
C SER A 499 24.98 24.03 -5.33
N LYS A 500 25.08 23.04 -6.24
CA LYS A 500 26.29 22.80 -7.03
C LYS A 500 26.65 23.97 -7.95
N ARG A 501 25.64 24.62 -8.58
CA ARG A 501 25.84 25.78 -9.46
C ARG A 501 26.47 26.98 -8.73
N TYR A 502 26.10 27.16 -7.45
CA TYR A 502 26.54 28.29 -6.65
C TYR A 502 27.61 27.94 -5.59
N GLY A 503 28.21 26.75 -5.70
CA GLY A 503 29.29 26.30 -4.81
C GLY A 503 28.89 26.16 -3.33
N MET A 504 27.60 25.92 -3.08
CA MET A 504 27.04 25.75 -1.73
C MET A 504 26.75 24.25 -1.48
N SER A 505 26.67 23.86 -0.20
CA SER A 505 26.06 22.56 0.13
C SER A 505 24.53 22.66 0.08
N VAL A 506 23.84 21.53 -0.08
CA VAL A 506 22.37 21.49 -0.04
C VAL A 506 21.85 21.96 1.32
N GLU A 507 22.55 21.63 2.39
CA GLU A 507 22.24 22.02 3.76
C GLU A 507 22.36 23.52 3.98
N GLU A 508 23.43 24.17 3.48
CA GLU A 508 23.61 25.63 3.51
C GLU A 508 22.48 26.33 2.73
N LEU A 509 22.15 25.81 1.53
CA LEU A 509 21.07 26.38 0.72
C LEU A 509 19.70 26.24 1.41
N LYS A 510 19.45 25.13 2.09
CA LYS A 510 18.23 24.92 2.88
C LYS A 510 18.14 25.84 4.08
N GLN A 511 19.21 25.97 4.85
CA GLN A 511 19.27 26.84 6.03
C GLN A 511 19.07 28.32 5.65
N LEU A 512 19.74 28.76 4.59
CA LEU A 512 19.65 30.14 4.09
C LEU A 512 18.22 30.52 3.64
N ASN A 513 17.43 29.52 3.23
CA ASN A 513 16.07 29.68 2.72
C ASN A 513 14.99 29.19 3.68
N SER A 514 15.34 28.82 4.91
CA SER A 514 14.42 28.27 5.92
C SER A 514 13.60 27.09 5.38
N LEU A 515 14.18 26.31 4.46
CA LEU A 515 13.57 25.10 3.92
C LEU A 515 13.74 24.00 4.96
N GLY A 516 12.64 23.54 5.54
CA GLY A 516 12.65 22.47 6.55
C GLY A 516 13.29 21.17 6.04
N SER A 517 13.02 20.05 6.70
CA SER A 517 13.55 18.73 6.32
C SER A 517 13.08 18.23 4.92
N GLN A 518 12.12 18.88 4.31
CA GLN A 518 11.64 18.56 2.97
C GLN A 518 12.55 19.18 1.91
N ASN A 519 13.06 18.35 1.00
CA ASN A 519 13.90 18.77 -0.13
C ASN A 519 13.06 19.31 -1.32
N LEU A 520 11.92 19.96 -1.04
CA LEU A 520 10.98 20.40 -2.06
C LEU A 520 11.19 21.88 -2.35
N ILE A 521 11.40 22.17 -3.63
CA ILE A 521 11.36 23.52 -4.22
C ILE A 521 10.43 23.49 -5.43
N THR A 522 9.76 24.62 -5.68
CA THR A 522 8.81 24.74 -6.79
C THR A 522 9.36 25.64 -7.88
N VAL A 523 8.99 25.36 -9.15
CA VAL A 523 9.35 26.23 -10.28
C VAL A 523 8.81 27.65 -10.02
N GLY A 524 9.66 28.66 -10.19
CA GLY A 524 9.35 30.06 -9.88
C GLY A 524 9.67 30.47 -8.44
N GLN A 525 10.01 29.55 -7.56
CA GLN A 525 10.43 29.87 -6.19
C GLN A 525 11.75 30.64 -6.17
N LYS A 526 11.83 31.74 -5.42
CA LYS A 526 13.06 32.50 -5.24
C LYS A 526 13.84 31.96 -4.06
N LEU A 527 15.07 31.51 -4.30
CA LEU A 527 15.99 31.02 -3.28
C LEU A 527 17.12 32.06 -3.07
N ARG A 528 17.43 32.33 -1.82
CA ARG A 528 18.63 33.12 -1.45
C ARG A 528 19.88 32.28 -1.69
N ILE A 529 20.90 32.88 -2.24
CA ILE A 529 22.18 32.29 -2.59
C ILE A 529 23.30 33.14 -2.07
N LEU A 530 24.32 32.54 -1.45
CA LEU A 530 25.51 33.25 -1.02
C LEU A 530 26.34 33.64 -2.26
N ASN A 531 26.66 34.94 -2.38
CA ASN A 531 27.67 35.39 -3.34
C ASN A 531 29.04 35.08 -2.74
N ARG A 532 29.64 33.96 -3.20
CA ARG A 532 31.02 33.59 -2.87
C ARG A 532 31.98 34.16 -3.91
#